data_f6ba1aae1e3a9a3e7ec0aae7c3749680
#
_entry.id   f6ba1aae1e3a9a3e7ec0aae7c3749680
#
_cell.length_a   1.000
_cell.length_b   1.000
_cell.length_c   1.000
_cell.angle_alpha   90.00
_cell.angle_beta   90.00
_cell.angle_gamma   90.00
#
_symmetry.space_group_name_H-M   'P 1'
#
loop_
_entity.id
_entity.type
_entity.pdbx_description
1 polymer ?
#
loop_
_entity_poly.entity_id
_entity_poly.type
_entity_poly.pdbx_seq_one_letter_code
_entity_poly.pdbx_strand_id
1 'polypeptide(L)'
;GVGEYTAAAICSFAYDMPKAVVDGNVYRILSRWLGLDIPIDSTLGKKQFAQAAEELLDKSRPALYNQAIMDFGALQCTPASPDCQVCPLADSCVALAQGKVDILPVKQHKTKVSNRFFNYIYVRTGNHTYIRKRTGNDIWKNLYEPVLIETDTDLTENPEVFVQKLQGVLKKHVDVFLKPVRLGVKHVLSHRVIHANFYELVLPEDFGDLEGYQKVPIEELHKFAVSNLVYQFFSLILKPNNQKI
;
A
#
# COMPACT_ATOMS: atom_id res chain seq x y z
N GLY A 1 -3.40 17.65 -9.48
CA GLY A 1 -2.65 17.60 -10.70
C GLY A 1 -2.29 16.19 -11.12
N VAL A 2 -2.04 16.00 -12.39
CA VAL A 2 -1.61 14.71 -12.97
C VAL A 2 -0.07 14.75 -13.05
N GLY A 3 0.62 13.74 -12.48
CA GLY A 3 2.07 13.63 -12.56
C GLY A 3 2.56 13.20 -13.95
N GLU A 4 3.85 13.36 -14.25
CA GLU A 4 4.47 13.04 -15.55
C GLU A 4 4.18 11.60 -16.00
N TYR A 5 4.36 10.61 -15.10
CA TYR A 5 4.04 9.21 -15.37
C TYR A 5 2.56 9.03 -15.78
N THR A 6 1.64 9.56 -15.00
CA THR A 6 0.20 9.40 -15.27
C THR A 6 -0.20 10.13 -16.55
N ALA A 7 0.37 11.30 -16.81
CA ALA A 7 0.14 12.04 -18.06
C ALA A 7 0.63 11.24 -19.28
N ALA A 8 1.85 10.70 -19.25
CA ALA A 8 2.39 9.87 -20.32
C ALA A 8 1.56 8.60 -20.55
N ALA A 9 1.14 7.94 -19.45
CA ALA A 9 0.31 6.74 -19.52
C ALA A 9 -1.06 7.03 -20.17
N ILE A 10 -1.74 8.11 -19.78
CA ILE A 10 -2.99 8.53 -20.40
C ILE A 10 -2.79 8.84 -21.89
N CYS A 11 -1.75 9.63 -22.24
CA CYS A 11 -1.44 9.95 -23.62
C CYS A 11 -1.23 8.70 -24.47
N SER A 12 -0.45 7.74 -23.96
CA SER A 12 -0.12 6.53 -24.70
C SER A 12 -1.29 5.55 -24.77
N PHE A 13 -1.88 5.18 -23.61
CA PHE A 13 -2.89 4.11 -23.56
C PHE A 13 -4.27 4.54 -24.02
N ALA A 14 -4.68 5.78 -23.77
CA ALA A 14 -6.02 6.26 -24.13
C ALA A 14 -6.06 6.97 -25.48
N TYR A 15 -4.94 7.58 -25.91
CA TYR A 15 -4.90 8.40 -27.12
C TYR A 15 -3.88 7.93 -28.15
N ASP A 16 -3.19 6.82 -27.89
CA ASP A 16 -2.15 6.25 -28.77
C ASP A 16 -1.06 7.26 -29.19
N MET A 17 -0.82 8.25 -28.34
CA MET A 17 0.21 9.25 -28.55
C MET A 17 1.60 8.66 -28.27
N PRO A 18 2.63 8.96 -29.09
CA PRO A 18 3.99 8.43 -28.92
C PRO A 18 4.69 9.10 -27.73
N LYS A 19 4.32 8.69 -26.52
CA LYS A 19 4.89 9.11 -25.25
C LYS A 19 5.38 7.89 -24.47
N ALA A 20 6.66 7.92 -24.09
CA ALA A 20 7.23 6.86 -23.26
C ALA A 20 6.73 6.96 -21.81
N VAL A 21 6.34 5.81 -21.25
CA VAL A 21 5.93 5.68 -19.85
C VAL A 21 7.10 5.16 -19.04
N VAL A 22 7.56 5.91 -18.02
CA VAL A 22 8.70 5.52 -17.18
C VAL A 22 8.23 5.30 -15.75
N ASP A 23 7.98 4.06 -15.39
CA ASP A 23 7.66 3.61 -14.04
C ASP A 23 8.89 2.97 -13.36
N GLY A 24 8.71 2.42 -12.16
CA GLY A 24 9.78 1.73 -11.45
C GLY A 24 10.32 0.49 -12.18
N ASN A 25 9.51 -0.18 -12.99
CA ASN A 25 9.94 -1.31 -13.79
C ASN A 25 10.81 -0.85 -14.97
N VAL A 26 10.37 0.20 -15.66
CA VAL A 26 11.10 0.77 -16.79
C VAL A 26 12.44 1.37 -16.33
N TYR A 27 12.48 2.11 -15.22
CA TYR A 27 13.74 2.55 -14.62
C TYR A 27 14.72 1.40 -14.40
N ARG A 28 14.24 0.29 -13.88
CA ARG A 28 15.09 -0.89 -13.60
C ARG A 28 15.61 -1.54 -14.87
N ILE A 29 14.75 -1.72 -15.88
CA ILE A 29 15.14 -2.30 -17.16
C ILE A 29 16.19 -1.44 -17.83
N LEU A 30 15.91 -0.15 -18.01
CA LEU A 30 16.82 0.77 -18.69
C LEU A 30 18.15 0.90 -17.94
N SER A 31 18.10 0.98 -16.61
CA SER A 31 19.30 1.01 -15.80
C SER A 31 20.18 -0.23 -16.02
N ARG A 32 19.57 -1.42 -16.01
CA ARG A 32 20.30 -2.69 -16.20
C ARG A 32 20.71 -2.92 -17.66
N TRP A 33 19.77 -2.79 -18.59
CA TRP A 33 20.02 -3.07 -19.99
C TRP A 33 21.03 -2.13 -20.61
N LEU A 34 20.86 -0.81 -20.41
CA LEU A 34 21.76 0.21 -20.96
C LEU A 34 22.97 0.52 -20.04
N GLY A 35 23.03 -0.04 -18.83
CA GLY A 35 24.09 0.23 -17.87
C GLY A 35 24.05 1.63 -17.24
N LEU A 36 22.85 2.25 -17.19
CA LEU A 36 22.70 3.60 -16.62
C LEU A 36 22.80 3.55 -15.09
N ASP A 37 23.90 4.03 -14.53
CA ASP A 37 24.20 4.03 -13.10
C ASP A 37 23.93 5.35 -12.38
N ILE A 38 23.34 6.31 -13.10
CA ILE A 38 22.87 7.56 -12.51
C ILE A 38 21.66 7.30 -11.61
N PRO A 39 21.57 7.96 -10.42
CA PRO A 39 20.43 7.75 -9.53
C PRO A 39 19.08 8.12 -10.17
N ILE A 40 18.14 7.18 -10.18
CA ILE A 40 16.83 7.33 -10.83
C ILE A 40 15.94 8.40 -10.19
N ASP A 41 16.22 8.76 -8.93
CA ASP A 41 15.50 9.77 -8.16
C ASP A 41 16.15 11.16 -8.21
N SER A 42 17.29 11.31 -8.90
CA SER A 42 17.91 12.61 -9.18
C SER A 42 17.23 13.32 -10.36
N THR A 43 17.33 14.65 -10.41
CA THR A 43 16.79 15.45 -11.53
C THR A 43 17.46 15.06 -12.86
N LEU A 44 18.77 14.86 -12.84
CA LEU A 44 19.53 14.46 -14.03
C LEU A 44 19.17 13.03 -14.46
N GLY A 45 19.03 12.10 -13.49
CA GLY A 45 18.61 10.74 -13.77
C GLY A 45 17.22 10.69 -14.42
N LYS A 46 16.24 11.36 -13.85
CA LYS A 46 14.90 11.43 -14.45
C LYS A 46 14.93 11.88 -15.90
N LYS A 47 15.72 12.93 -16.21
CA LYS A 47 15.85 13.43 -17.58
C LYS A 47 16.51 12.41 -18.51
N GLN A 48 17.60 11.77 -18.11
CA GLN A 48 18.31 10.79 -18.93
C GLN A 48 17.45 9.52 -19.17
N PHE A 49 16.80 9.01 -18.15
CA PHE A 49 15.91 7.86 -18.30
C PHE A 49 14.69 8.15 -19.18
N ALA A 50 14.10 9.35 -19.04
CA ALA A 50 13.01 9.78 -19.92
C ALA A 50 13.47 9.87 -21.38
N GLN A 51 14.65 10.43 -21.64
CA GLN A 51 15.22 10.51 -22.98
C GLN A 51 15.49 9.12 -23.55
N ALA A 52 16.12 8.22 -22.80
CA ALA A 52 16.38 6.84 -23.24
C ALA A 52 15.09 6.08 -23.54
N ALA A 53 14.04 6.27 -22.73
CA ALA A 53 12.75 5.67 -22.97
C ALA A 53 12.07 6.19 -24.25
N GLU A 54 12.13 7.50 -24.51
CA GLU A 54 11.59 8.11 -25.73
C GLU A 54 12.36 7.65 -27.01
N GLU A 55 13.65 7.45 -26.91
CA GLU A 55 14.49 6.97 -28.02
C GLU A 55 14.18 5.51 -28.40
N LEU A 56 13.85 4.69 -27.39
CA LEU A 56 13.53 3.26 -27.59
C LEU A 56 12.05 3.00 -27.94
N LEU A 57 11.18 4.00 -27.78
CA LEU A 57 9.76 3.85 -27.98
C LEU A 57 9.40 3.45 -29.43
N ASP A 58 8.65 2.37 -29.61
CA ASP A 58 7.97 2.09 -30.88
C ASP A 58 6.83 3.11 -31.09
N LYS A 59 7.14 4.17 -31.83
CA LYS A 59 6.19 5.26 -32.08
C LYS A 59 4.99 4.85 -32.93
N SER A 60 5.05 3.69 -33.61
CA SER A 60 3.93 3.16 -34.38
C SER A 60 2.93 2.40 -33.52
N ARG A 61 3.35 1.92 -32.35
CA ARG A 61 2.53 1.16 -31.39
C ARG A 61 2.88 1.52 -29.95
N PRO A 62 2.74 2.79 -29.55
CA PRO A 62 3.26 3.27 -28.27
C PRO A 62 2.60 2.60 -27.07
N ALA A 63 1.28 2.38 -27.10
CA ALA A 63 0.56 1.71 -26.03
C ALA A 63 1.05 0.28 -25.82
N LEU A 64 1.20 -0.49 -26.89
CA LEU A 64 1.68 -1.88 -26.83
C LEU A 64 3.12 -1.93 -26.32
N TYR A 65 4.00 -1.06 -26.83
CA TYR A 65 5.39 -1.00 -26.38
C TYR A 65 5.50 -0.67 -24.89
N ASN A 66 4.79 0.36 -24.42
CA ASN A 66 4.81 0.75 -23.02
C ASN A 66 4.29 -0.36 -22.11
N GLN A 67 3.22 -1.08 -22.52
CA GLN A 67 2.73 -2.22 -21.76
C GLN A 67 3.78 -3.34 -21.73
N ALA A 68 4.34 -3.68 -22.87
CA ALA A 68 5.32 -4.77 -22.98
C ALA A 68 6.57 -4.54 -22.12
N ILE A 69 7.11 -3.31 -22.11
CA ILE A 69 8.31 -3.02 -21.30
C ILE A 69 7.98 -3.02 -19.81
N MET A 70 6.82 -2.55 -19.38
CA MET A 70 6.39 -2.62 -17.99
C MET A 70 6.19 -4.08 -17.52
N ASP A 71 5.53 -4.91 -18.34
CA ASP A 71 5.32 -6.33 -18.06
C ASP A 71 6.64 -7.10 -18.03
N PHE A 72 7.54 -6.81 -18.96
CA PHE A 72 8.87 -7.38 -18.95
C PHE A 72 9.63 -7.08 -17.65
N GLY A 73 9.51 -5.86 -17.13
CA GLY A 73 10.08 -5.50 -15.86
C GLY A 73 9.42 -6.18 -14.67
N ALA A 74 8.13 -6.40 -14.73
CA ALA A 74 7.38 -7.08 -13.66
C ALA A 74 7.65 -8.59 -13.62
N LEU A 75 7.77 -9.24 -14.78
CA LEU A 75 7.80 -10.70 -14.91
C LEU A 75 9.22 -11.26 -15.10
N GLN A 76 10.04 -10.64 -15.94
CA GLN A 76 11.36 -11.11 -16.32
C GLN A 76 12.49 -10.38 -15.58
N CYS A 77 12.59 -9.07 -15.73
CA CYS A 77 13.63 -8.28 -15.09
C CYS A 77 13.21 -7.86 -13.68
N THR A 78 12.95 -8.83 -12.80
CA THR A 78 12.44 -8.62 -11.43
C THR A 78 13.43 -7.86 -10.53
N PRO A 79 12.96 -7.20 -9.44
CA PRO A 79 13.83 -6.46 -8.52
C PRO A 79 14.90 -7.32 -7.88
N ALA A 80 14.54 -8.50 -7.41
CA ALA A 80 15.45 -9.45 -6.76
C ALA A 80 15.54 -10.72 -7.60
N SER A 81 16.76 -11.24 -7.75
CA SER A 81 17.04 -12.53 -8.42
C SER A 81 16.33 -12.73 -9.77
N PRO A 82 16.46 -11.83 -10.75
CA PRO A 82 15.90 -12.05 -12.07
C PRO A 82 16.57 -13.26 -12.74
N ASP A 83 15.79 -14.07 -13.46
CA ASP A 83 16.38 -15.14 -14.25
C ASP A 83 16.99 -14.60 -15.55
N CYS A 84 18.27 -14.23 -15.46
CA CYS A 84 19.00 -13.67 -16.59
C CYS A 84 19.38 -14.73 -17.65
N GLN A 85 19.32 -16.02 -17.34
CA GLN A 85 19.72 -17.07 -18.28
C GLN A 85 18.72 -17.25 -19.42
N VAL A 86 17.43 -17.00 -19.13
CA VAL A 86 16.35 -17.08 -20.13
C VAL A 86 15.92 -15.69 -20.63
N CYS A 87 16.64 -14.64 -20.25
CA CYS A 87 16.26 -13.27 -20.60
C CYS A 87 16.57 -12.99 -22.09
N PRO A 88 15.59 -12.55 -22.89
CA PRO A 88 15.83 -12.24 -24.32
C PRO A 88 16.77 -11.05 -24.54
N LEU A 89 17.05 -10.25 -23.54
CA LEU A 89 18.01 -9.13 -23.60
C LEU A 89 19.37 -9.49 -23.00
N ALA A 90 19.63 -10.76 -22.64
CA ALA A 90 20.85 -11.15 -21.94
C ALA A 90 22.13 -10.75 -22.70
N ASP A 91 22.18 -11.04 -24.01
CA ASP A 91 23.36 -10.81 -24.85
C ASP A 91 23.73 -9.32 -25.00
N SER A 92 22.74 -8.44 -24.85
CA SER A 92 22.91 -6.97 -24.94
C SER A 92 22.87 -6.26 -23.60
N CYS A 93 22.71 -7.00 -22.49
CA CYS A 93 22.52 -6.42 -21.17
C CYS A 93 23.85 -6.02 -20.53
N VAL A 94 24.09 -4.69 -20.43
CA VAL A 94 25.32 -4.13 -19.86
C VAL A 94 25.49 -4.54 -18.38
N ALA A 95 24.42 -4.50 -17.60
CA ALA A 95 24.48 -4.88 -16.18
C ALA A 95 24.84 -6.35 -15.99
N LEU A 96 24.33 -7.24 -16.85
CA LEU A 96 24.69 -8.67 -16.81
C LEU A 96 26.17 -8.85 -17.15
N ALA A 97 26.63 -8.25 -18.23
CA ALA A 97 28.03 -8.34 -18.67
C ALA A 97 29.01 -7.76 -17.62
N GLN A 98 28.57 -6.77 -16.84
CA GLN A 98 29.40 -6.13 -15.80
C GLN A 98 29.19 -6.66 -14.39
N GLY A 99 28.30 -7.66 -14.17
CA GLY A 99 27.96 -8.17 -12.84
C GLY A 99 27.25 -7.16 -11.93
N LYS A 100 26.49 -6.21 -12.53
CA LYS A 100 25.83 -5.09 -11.81
C LYS A 100 24.32 -5.26 -11.64
N VAL A 101 23.76 -6.43 -11.94
CA VAL A 101 22.32 -6.66 -11.90
C VAL A 101 21.70 -6.36 -10.53
N ASP A 102 22.42 -6.72 -9.44
CA ASP A 102 21.90 -6.57 -8.08
C ASP A 102 22.02 -5.14 -7.53
N ILE A 103 22.92 -4.34 -8.11
CA ILE A 103 23.15 -2.96 -7.65
C ILE A 103 22.38 -1.91 -8.45
N LEU A 104 21.88 -2.27 -9.63
CA LEU A 104 21.09 -1.38 -10.50
C LEU A 104 19.58 -1.68 -10.37
N PRO A 105 18.75 -0.63 -10.33
CA PRO A 105 19.04 0.81 -10.46
C PRO A 105 19.59 1.44 -9.19
N VAL A 106 20.42 2.46 -9.33
CA VAL A 106 20.93 3.29 -8.22
C VAL A 106 19.84 4.26 -7.76
N LYS A 107 19.79 4.51 -6.44
CA LYS A 107 18.98 5.57 -5.83
C LYS A 107 19.87 6.47 -4.97
N GLN A 108 19.68 7.78 -5.10
CA GLN A 108 20.38 8.77 -4.26
C GLN A 108 19.85 8.74 -2.82
N HIS A 109 18.53 8.57 -2.68
CA HIS A 109 17.90 8.55 -1.38
C HIS A 109 17.39 7.15 -1.06
N LYS A 110 17.88 6.59 0.05
CA LYS A 110 17.27 5.38 0.60
C LYS A 110 15.90 5.74 1.19
N THR A 111 14.87 5.05 0.76
CA THR A 111 13.55 5.20 1.34
C THR A 111 13.59 4.86 2.83
N LYS A 112 13.41 5.86 3.69
CA LYS A 112 13.31 5.63 5.13
C LYS A 112 11.94 5.01 5.41
N VAL A 113 11.95 3.75 5.84
CA VAL A 113 10.73 3.03 6.21
C VAL A 113 10.49 3.23 7.71
N SER A 114 9.29 3.64 8.08
CA SER A 114 8.85 3.78 9.48
C SER A 114 7.87 2.67 9.85
N ASN A 115 7.95 2.17 11.07
CA ASN A 115 6.97 1.25 11.63
C ASN A 115 5.84 2.04 12.30
N ARG A 116 4.60 1.53 12.18
CA ARG A 116 3.43 2.05 12.89
C ARG A 116 2.63 0.87 13.45
N PHE A 117 2.09 1.02 14.63
CA PHE A 117 1.36 -0.03 15.33
C PHE A 117 -0.11 0.37 15.45
N PHE A 118 -0.96 -0.31 14.70
CA PHE A 118 -2.39 -0.04 14.59
C PHE A 118 -3.19 -1.11 15.31
N ASN A 119 -3.97 -0.69 16.28
CA ASN A 119 -4.87 -1.57 17.01
C ASN A 119 -6.30 -1.19 16.65
N TYR A 120 -6.88 -1.92 15.71
CA TYR A 120 -8.23 -1.72 15.24
C TYR A 120 -9.23 -2.47 16.12
N ILE A 121 -10.29 -1.79 16.51
CA ILE A 121 -11.34 -2.33 17.35
C ILE A 121 -12.67 -2.19 16.63
N TYR A 122 -13.27 -3.33 16.29
CA TYR A 122 -14.65 -3.40 15.82
C TYR A 122 -15.58 -3.33 17.02
N VAL A 123 -16.12 -2.15 17.28
CA VAL A 123 -17.05 -1.91 18.37
C VAL A 123 -18.45 -2.21 17.89
N ARG A 124 -19.10 -3.22 18.49
CA ARG A 124 -20.47 -3.62 18.18
C ARG A 124 -21.42 -3.25 19.30
N THR A 125 -22.55 -2.64 18.96
CA THR A 125 -23.67 -2.32 19.87
C THR A 125 -24.97 -2.68 19.16
N GLY A 126 -25.60 -3.78 19.57
CA GLY A 126 -26.73 -4.37 18.82
C GLY A 126 -26.37 -4.59 17.35
N ASN A 127 -27.13 -4.01 16.44
CA ASN A 127 -26.94 -4.06 14.97
C ASN A 127 -26.09 -2.90 14.41
N HIS A 128 -25.38 -2.17 15.27
CA HIS A 128 -24.59 -1.01 14.86
C HIS A 128 -23.12 -1.19 15.20
N THR A 129 -22.29 -0.45 14.47
CA THR A 129 -20.85 -0.27 14.74
C THR A 129 -20.45 1.19 14.60
N TYR A 130 -19.21 1.50 14.95
CA TYR A 130 -18.69 2.85 14.90
C TYR A 130 -17.52 2.93 13.89
N ILE A 131 -17.60 3.91 13.00
CA ILE A 131 -16.57 4.19 12.01
C ILE A 131 -16.28 5.69 11.98
N ARG A 132 -15.09 6.05 11.52
CA ARG A 132 -14.74 7.46 11.27
C ARG A 132 -14.05 7.62 9.93
N LYS A 133 -14.17 8.80 9.34
CA LYS A 133 -13.42 9.18 8.15
C LYS A 133 -12.06 9.73 8.54
N ARG A 134 -11.00 9.24 7.90
CA ARG A 134 -9.65 9.80 8.06
C ARG A 134 -9.54 11.12 7.33
N THR A 135 -9.47 12.23 8.07
CA THR A 135 -9.40 13.58 7.48
C THR A 135 -8.00 14.18 7.50
N GLY A 136 -7.11 13.64 8.34
CA GLY A 136 -5.73 14.10 8.47
C GLY A 136 -4.90 13.92 7.19
N ASN A 137 -3.81 14.67 7.08
CA ASN A 137 -2.86 14.51 5.97
C ASN A 137 -1.93 13.31 6.22
N ASP A 138 -2.49 12.12 6.16
CA ASP A 138 -1.85 10.83 6.43
C ASP A 138 -2.29 9.79 5.41
N ILE A 139 -1.75 8.55 5.53
CA ILE A 139 -2.18 7.41 4.69
C ILE A 139 -3.69 7.22 4.77
N TRP A 140 -4.26 6.74 3.66
CA TRP A 140 -5.68 6.44 3.53
C TRP A 140 -6.62 7.61 3.84
N LYS A 141 -6.15 8.84 3.59
CA LYS A 141 -6.99 10.04 3.71
C LYS A 141 -8.30 9.87 2.93
N ASN A 142 -9.39 10.30 3.53
CA ASN A 142 -10.76 10.17 3.04
C ASN A 142 -11.36 8.76 3.05
N LEU A 143 -10.62 7.72 3.45
CA LEU A 143 -11.18 6.41 3.70
C LEU A 143 -11.73 6.31 5.13
N TYR A 144 -12.66 5.38 5.34
CA TYR A 144 -13.24 5.10 6.65
C TYR A 144 -12.49 3.98 7.37
N GLU A 145 -12.53 4.01 8.68
CA GLU A 145 -11.92 3.01 9.55
C GLU A 145 -12.74 2.78 10.82
N PRO A 146 -12.68 1.59 11.45
CA PRO A 146 -13.24 1.36 12.77
C PRO A 146 -12.45 2.13 13.83
N VAL A 147 -12.76 1.94 15.10
CA VAL A 147 -11.98 2.54 16.19
C VAL A 147 -10.53 2.11 16.07
N LEU A 148 -9.62 3.09 16.04
CA LEU A 148 -8.17 2.88 15.93
C LEU A 148 -7.46 3.48 17.13
N ILE A 149 -6.68 2.65 17.81
CA ILE A 149 -5.70 3.07 18.80
C ILE A 149 -4.31 2.85 18.18
N GLU A 150 -3.64 3.94 17.87
CA GLU A 150 -2.24 3.90 17.44
C GLU A 150 -1.32 3.96 18.66
N THR A 151 -0.31 3.08 18.67
CA THR A 151 0.73 3.01 19.72
C THR A 151 2.11 3.17 19.09
N ASP A 152 3.09 3.55 19.90
CA ASP A 152 4.47 3.74 19.44
C ASP A 152 5.22 2.41 19.30
N THR A 153 4.80 1.40 20.07
CA THR A 153 5.37 0.05 20.10
C THR A 153 4.27 -1.01 20.01
N ASP A 154 4.67 -2.27 19.88
CA ASP A 154 3.74 -3.39 19.96
C ASP A 154 3.07 -3.44 21.35
N LEU A 155 1.79 -3.83 21.38
CA LEU A 155 1.00 -3.94 22.63
C LEU A 155 1.55 -4.93 23.63
N THR A 156 2.30 -5.93 23.18
CA THR A 156 2.97 -6.90 24.07
C THR A 156 3.97 -6.21 25.01
N GLU A 157 4.50 -5.04 24.60
CA GLU A 157 5.45 -4.28 25.40
C GLU A 157 4.78 -3.35 26.43
N ASN A 158 3.57 -2.86 26.13
CA ASN A 158 2.88 -1.92 27.04
C ASN A 158 1.35 -1.98 26.92
N PRO A 159 0.70 -3.05 27.41
CA PRO A 159 -0.75 -3.23 27.30
C PRO A 159 -1.57 -2.20 28.08
N GLU A 160 -1.03 -1.63 29.14
CA GLU A 160 -1.74 -0.65 29.97
C GLU A 160 -2.01 0.65 29.22
N VAL A 161 -1.04 1.12 28.42
CA VAL A 161 -1.19 2.32 27.58
C VAL A 161 -2.32 2.15 26.56
N PHE A 162 -2.48 0.95 26.01
CA PHE A 162 -3.57 0.67 25.09
C PHE A 162 -4.94 0.74 25.78
N VAL A 163 -5.09 0.09 26.93
CA VAL A 163 -6.34 0.11 27.70
C VAL A 163 -6.70 1.53 28.11
N GLN A 164 -5.73 2.31 28.57
CA GLN A 164 -5.93 3.71 28.93
C GLN A 164 -6.39 4.57 27.74
N LYS A 165 -5.74 4.41 26.57
CA LYS A 165 -6.15 5.11 25.34
C LYS A 165 -7.57 4.69 24.90
N LEU A 166 -7.91 3.41 25.01
CA LEU A 166 -9.24 2.93 24.68
C LEU A 166 -10.31 3.50 25.62
N GLN A 167 -10.08 3.51 26.93
CA GLN A 167 -10.98 4.14 27.88
C GLN A 167 -11.17 5.63 27.60
N GLY A 168 -10.11 6.32 27.16
CA GLY A 168 -10.18 7.72 26.70
C GLY A 168 -11.10 7.90 25.48
N VAL A 169 -11.11 6.94 24.55
CA VAL A 169 -12.04 6.96 23.39
C VAL A 169 -13.47 6.66 23.83
N LEU A 170 -13.66 5.68 24.71
CA LEU A 170 -15.00 5.28 25.18
C LEU A 170 -15.61 6.33 26.13
N LYS A 171 -14.79 7.18 26.76
CA LYS A 171 -15.19 8.22 27.75
C LYS A 171 -16.06 7.70 28.91
N LYS A 172 -16.09 6.40 29.10
CA LYS A 172 -16.83 5.71 30.16
C LYS A 172 -15.94 4.62 30.74
N HIS A 173 -15.93 4.48 32.05
CA HIS A 173 -15.38 3.29 32.67
C HIS A 173 -16.33 2.11 32.38
N VAL A 174 -15.98 1.34 31.38
CA VAL A 174 -16.66 0.10 31.04
C VAL A 174 -15.64 -1.02 31.26
N ASP A 175 -16.08 -2.10 31.88
CA ASP A 175 -15.27 -3.32 31.90
C ASP A 175 -15.13 -3.81 30.46
N VAL A 176 -13.92 -3.63 29.89
CA VAL A 176 -13.66 -3.87 28.49
C VAL A 176 -13.12 -5.28 28.32
N PHE A 177 -13.92 -6.16 27.76
CA PHE A 177 -13.43 -7.44 27.28
C PHE A 177 -13.18 -7.36 25.76
N LEU A 178 -11.90 -7.26 25.40
CA LEU A 178 -11.47 -7.26 24.01
C LEU A 178 -11.22 -8.70 23.55
N LYS A 179 -12.00 -9.12 22.58
CA LYS A 179 -11.80 -10.41 21.92
C LYS A 179 -10.82 -10.23 20.76
N PRO A 180 -9.66 -10.87 20.78
CA PRO A 180 -8.74 -10.83 19.65
C PRO A 180 -9.38 -11.55 18.45
N VAL A 181 -9.33 -10.92 17.28
CA VAL A 181 -9.80 -11.48 16.00
C VAL A 181 -8.62 -11.94 15.15
N ARG A 182 -7.62 -11.08 15.03
CA ARG A 182 -6.37 -11.40 14.32
C ARG A 182 -5.26 -10.48 14.81
N LEU A 183 -4.13 -11.05 15.17
CA LEU A 183 -2.98 -10.32 15.71
C LEU A 183 -1.77 -10.45 14.78
N GLY A 184 -0.83 -9.51 14.90
CA GLY A 184 0.46 -9.56 14.22
C GLY A 184 0.39 -9.44 12.70
N VAL A 185 -0.62 -8.77 12.15
CA VAL A 185 -0.74 -8.57 10.70
C VAL A 185 0.25 -7.50 10.25
N LYS A 186 1.16 -7.88 9.36
CA LYS A 186 2.11 -6.96 8.73
C LYS A 186 1.59 -6.50 7.37
N HIS A 187 1.42 -5.19 7.21
CA HIS A 187 1.00 -4.56 5.96
C HIS A 187 2.08 -3.58 5.50
N VAL A 188 2.69 -3.87 4.36
CA VAL A 188 3.84 -3.11 3.84
C VAL A 188 3.37 -2.09 2.82
N LEU A 189 3.74 -0.82 3.06
CA LEU A 189 3.60 0.30 2.14
C LEU A 189 4.98 0.80 1.72
N SER A 190 5.05 1.64 0.69
CA SER A 190 6.33 2.13 0.15
C SER A 190 7.25 2.79 1.19
N HIS A 191 6.69 3.51 2.15
CA HIS A 191 7.44 4.26 3.16
C HIS A 191 7.11 3.85 4.61
N ARG A 192 6.22 2.88 4.80
CA ARG A 192 5.73 2.48 6.13
C ARG A 192 5.47 0.98 6.19
N VAL A 193 5.73 0.41 7.35
CA VAL A 193 5.25 -0.92 7.70
C VAL A 193 4.23 -0.75 8.82
N ILE A 194 3.01 -1.22 8.58
CA ILE A 194 1.93 -1.22 9.56
C ILE A 194 1.89 -2.57 10.22
N HIS A 195 2.06 -2.58 11.53
CA HIS A 195 1.83 -3.75 12.38
C HIS A 195 0.43 -3.61 12.95
N ALA A 196 -0.50 -4.45 12.51
CA ALA A 196 -1.90 -4.31 12.86
C ALA A 196 -2.41 -5.46 13.71
N ASN A 197 -3.11 -5.11 14.78
CA ASN A 197 -3.90 -6.03 15.61
C ASN A 197 -5.37 -5.68 15.47
N PHE A 198 -6.23 -6.69 15.44
CA PHE A 198 -7.67 -6.56 15.26
C PHE A 198 -8.41 -7.19 16.42
N TYR A 199 -9.32 -6.44 16.97
CA TYR A 199 -10.12 -6.83 18.14
C TYR A 199 -11.61 -6.60 17.88
N GLU A 200 -12.46 -7.36 18.55
CA GLU A 200 -13.89 -7.13 18.69
C GLU A 200 -14.19 -6.68 20.13
N LEU A 201 -15.02 -5.66 20.26
CA LEU A 201 -15.58 -5.17 21.50
C LEU A 201 -17.09 -5.11 21.38
N VAL A 202 -17.79 -5.81 22.26
CA VAL A 202 -19.25 -5.74 22.34
C VAL A 202 -19.64 -4.82 23.49
N LEU A 203 -20.43 -3.82 23.17
CA LEU A 203 -20.99 -2.88 24.14
C LEU A 203 -22.51 -3.06 24.26
N PRO A 204 -23.13 -2.61 25.37
CA PRO A 204 -24.58 -2.60 25.50
C PRO A 204 -25.28 -1.89 24.34
N GLU A 205 -26.52 -2.27 24.03
CA GLU A 205 -27.28 -1.69 22.91
C GLU A 205 -27.58 -0.20 23.11
N ASP A 206 -27.75 0.20 24.36
CA ASP A 206 -28.00 1.58 24.79
C ASP A 206 -26.71 2.40 24.93
N PHE A 207 -25.56 1.84 24.54
CA PHE A 207 -24.31 2.60 24.53
C PHE A 207 -24.45 3.77 23.54
N GLY A 208 -24.27 4.97 24.04
CA GLY A 208 -24.44 6.20 23.29
C GLY A 208 -23.40 6.40 22.18
N ASP A 209 -23.26 7.65 21.73
CA ASP A 209 -22.33 8.01 20.67
C ASP A 209 -20.88 7.97 21.16
N LEU A 210 -19.97 7.67 20.23
CA LEU A 210 -18.52 7.82 20.40
C LEU A 210 -18.06 9.12 19.73
N GLU A 211 -17.40 9.98 20.48
CA GLU A 211 -16.89 11.25 19.94
C GLU A 211 -15.90 11.03 18.79
N GLY A 212 -16.14 11.70 17.68
CA GLY A 212 -15.31 11.58 16.46
C GLY A 212 -15.63 10.35 15.60
N TYR A 213 -16.63 9.56 15.96
CA TYR A 213 -17.11 8.41 15.21
C TYR A 213 -18.60 8.55 14.88
N GLN A 214 -19.01 8.02 13.74
CA GLN A 214 -20.43 7.88 13.40
C GLN A 214 -20.89 6.45 13.70
N LYS A 215 -22.06 6.34 14.31
CA LYS A 215 -22.75 5.06 14.56
C LYS A 215 -23.50 4.68 13.28
N VAL A 216 -23.21 3.51 12.73
CA VAL A 216 -23.77 3.05 11.46
C VAL A 216 -24.31 1.62 11.59
N PRO A 217 -25.39 1.28 10.87
CA PRO A 217 -25.85 -0.10 10.79
C PRO A 217 -24.76 -0.99 10.19
N ILE A 218 -24.59 -2.19 10.75
CA ILE A 218 -23.57 -3.15 10.28
C ILE A 218 -23.80 -3.54 8.83
N GLU A 219 -25.05 -3.67 8.40
CA GLU A 219 -25.44 -3.99 7.02
C GLU A 219 -25.04 -2.91 6.01
N GLU A 220 -24.84 -1.67 6.47
CA GLU A 220 -24.48 -0.54 5.62
C GLU A 220 -22.95 -0.33 5.48
N LEU A 221 -22.12 -1.10 6.18
CA LEU A 221 -20.65 -0.96 6.13
C LEU A 221 -20.10 -1.04 4.70
N HIS A 222 -20.75 -1.79 3.82
CA HIS A 222 -20.35 -1.90 2.40
C HIS A 222 -20.46 -0.60 1.61
N LYS A 223 -21.20 0.40 2.11
CA LYS A 223 -21.34 1.74 1.48
C LYS A 223 -20.13 2.64 1.73
N PHE A 224 -19.25 2.27 2.66
CA PHE A 224 -18.11 3.09 3.08
C PHE A 224 -16.81 2.59 2.45
N ALA A 225 -16.08 3.50 1.78
CA ALA A 225 -14.78 3.19 1.22
C ALA A 225 -13.75 3.03 2.36
N VAL A 226 -13.12 1.88 2.43
CA VAL A 226 -12.13 1.53 3.46
C VAL A 226 -10.79 1.11 2.82
N SER A 227 -9.70 1.11 3.59
CA SER A 227 -8.44 0.53 3.11
C SER A 227 -8.55 -0.99 2.96
N ASN A 228 -7.70 -1.59 2.10
CA ASN A 228 -7.67 -3.04 1.94
C ASN A 228 -7.42 -3.77 3.27
N LEU A 229 -6.60 -3.19 4.16
CA LEU A 229 -6.33 -3.74 5.48
C LEU A 229 -7.61 -3.82 6.33
N VAL A 230 -8.42 -2.75 6.35
CA VAL A 230 -9.71 -2.70 7.07
C VAL A 230 -10.76 -3.57 6.37
N TYR A 231 -10.77 -3.64 5.05
CA TYR A 231 -11.66 -4.52 4.29
C TYR A 231 -11.45 -6.00 4.66
N GLN A 232 -10.20 -6.44 4.71
CA GLN A 232 -9.87 -7.80 5.15
C GLN A 232 -10.35 -8.07 6.58
N PHE A 233 -10.23 -7.09 7.47
CA PHE A 233 -10.72 -7.19 8.85
C PHE A 233 -12.25 -7.33 8.91
N PHE A 234 -12.98 -6.46 8.22
CA PHE A 234 -14.44 -6.57 8.15
C PHE A 234 -14.89 -7.89 7.55
N SER A 235 -14.20 -8.38 6.54
CA SER A 235 -14.48 -9.68 5.93
C SER A 235 -14.31 -10.87 6.90
N LEU A 236 -13.44 -10.75 7.90
CA LEU A 236 -13.28 -11.79 8.93
C LEU A 236 -14.42 -11.77 9.95
N ILE A 237 -14.90 -10.58 10.33
CA ILE A 237 -15.92 -10.42 11.37
C ILE A 237 -17.32 -10.64 10.81
N LEU A 238 -17.59 -10.17 9.59
CA LEU A 238 -18.92 -10.16 8.98
C LEU A 238 -19.25 -11.45 8.22
N LYS A 239 -18.31 -12.41 8.09
CA LYS A 239 -18.65 -13.73 7.55
C LYS A 239 -19.72 -14.36 8.46
N PRO A 240 -20.85 -14.79 7.91
CA PRO A 240 -21.80 -15.58 8.69
C PRO A 240 -21.05 -16.81 9.21
N ASN A 241 -21.15 -17.05 10.52
CA ASN A 241 -20.67 -18.28 11.13
C ASN A 241 -21.28 -19.46 10.34
N ASN A 242 -20.50 -20.08 9.48
CA ASN A 242 -20.81 -21.42 9.03
C ASN A 242 -20.73 -22.29 10.28
N GLN A 243 -21.89 -22.49 10.90
CA GLN A 243 -22.10 -23.57 11.83
C GLN A 243 -21.69 -24.85 11.11
N LYS A 244 -20.57 -25.43 11.56
CA LYS A 244 -20.29 -26.83 11.22
C LYS A 244 -21.46 -27.64 11.77
N ILE A 245 -22.26 -28.18 10.86
CA ILE A 245 -23.05 -29.35 11.09
C ILE A 245 -22.14 -30.58 11.10
#